data_c5e155e9454312e091e8af4177cbc3af
#
_entry.id   c5e155e9454312e091e8af4177cbc3af
#
_cell.length_a   1.000
_cell.length_b   1.000
_cell.length_c   1.000
_cell.angle_alpha   90.00
_cell.angle_beta   90.00
_cell.angle_gamma   90.00
#
_symmetry.space_group_name_H-M   'P 1'
#
loop_
_entity.id
_entity.type
_entity.pdbx_description
1 polymer ?
#
loop_
_entity_poly.entity_id
_entity_poly.type
_entity_poly.pdbx_seq_one_letter_code
_entity_poly.pdbx_strand_id
1 'polypeptide(L)' 'MASTGRIGRLISDRGFGFIVDDKGTELFFHATALEGATFDALHEGQQVTFERERDPRGRGDRAAHVKLATL' A
#
# COMPACT_ATOMS: atom_id res chain seq x y z
N MET A 1 13.92 1.84 -5.33
CA MET A 1 13.15 1.32 -6.47
C MET A 1 11.74 0.97 -6.03
N ALA A 2 10.76 1.29 -6.87
CA ALA A 2 9.39 0.98 -6.55
C ALA A 2 9.13 -0.52 -6.70
N SER A 3 8.32 -1.04 -5.80
CA SER A 3 7.86 -2.42 -5.86
C SER A 3 6.43 -2.44 -6.38
N THR A 4 5.98 -3.59 -6.84
CA THR A 4 4.62 -3.77 -7.32
C THR A 4 3.89 -4.76 -6.41
N GLY A 5 2.63 -4.45 -6.14
CA GLY A 5 1.80 -5.33 -5.34
C GLY A 5 0.34 -5.09 -5.64
N ARG A 6 -0.52 -5.66 -4.82
CA ARG A 6 -1.97 -5.51 -4.95
C ARG A 6 -2.57 -5.17 -3.61
N ILE A 7 -3.65 -4.39 -3.65
CA ILE A 7 -4.40 -4.07 -2.44
C ILE A 7 -5.04 -5.36 -1.91
N GLY A 8 -4.65 -5.76 -0.71
CA GLY A 8 -5.21 -6.96 -0.10
C GLY A 8 -6.37 -6.67 0.82
N ARG A 9 -6.30 -5.56 1.56
CA ARG A 9 -7.36 -5.15 2.49
C ARG A 9 -7.42 -3.65 2.56
N LEU A 10 -8.62 -3.14 2.78
CA LEU A 10 -8.86 -1.71 2.99
C LEU A 10 -9.72 -1.55 4.24
N ILE A 11 -9.23 -0.78 5.19
CA ILE A 11 -9.94 -0.44 6.42
C ILE A 11 -10.30 1.04 6.31
N SER A 12 -11.35 1.34 5.57
CA SER A 12 -11.62 2.72 5.17
C SER A 12 -12.04 3.61 6.34
N ASP A 13 -12.69 3.04 7.34
CA ASP A 13 -13.08 3.83 8.52
C ASP A 13 -11.89 4.25 9.37
N ARG A 14 -10.73 3.64 9.18
CA ARG A 14 -9.51 3.97 9.92
C ARG A 14 -8.43 4.56 9.02
N GLY A 15 -8.65 4.59 7.71
CA GLY A 15 -7.73 5.22 6.78
C GLY A 15 -6.43 4.48 6.57
N PHE A 16 -6.44 3.15 6.64
CA PHE A 16 -5.26 2.35 6.35
C PHE A 16 -5.65 1.07 5.63
N GLY A 17 -4.65 0.38 5.12
CA GLY A 17 -4.87 -0.89 4.45
C GLY A 17 -3.59 -1.70 4.36
N PHE A 18 -3.67 -2.78 3.60
CA PHE A 18 -2.53 -3.69 3.40
C PHE A 18 -2.34 -3.96 1.92
N ILE A 19 -1.07 -3.98 1.52
CA ILE A 19 -0.67 -4.33 0.16
C ILE A 19 0.05 -5.66 0.24
N VAL A 20 -0.29 -6.56 -0.68
CA VAL A 20 0.40 -7.86 -0.80
C VAL A 20 1.36 -7.74 -1.96
N ASP A 21 2.65 -7.96 -1.69
CA ASP A 21 3.66 -7.88 -2.74
C ASP A 21 3.69 -9.16 -3.58
N ASP A 22 4.58 -9.22 -4.55
CA ASP A 22 4.68 -10.36 -5.47
C ASP A 22 5.17 -11.63 -4.80
N LYS A 23 5.67 -11.52 -3.57
CA LYS A 23 6.12 -12.67 -2.79
C LYS A 23 5.08 -13.12 -1.76
N GLY A 24 3.92 -12.46 -1.73
CA GLY A 24 2.88 -12.76 -0.77
C GLY A 24 3.06 -12.10 0.59
N THR A 25 4.01 -11.20 0.72
CA THR A 25 4.24 -10.47 1.97
C THR A 25 3.24 -9.32 2.07
N GLU A 26 2.61 -9.21 3.23
CA GLU A 26 1.63 -8.18 3.50
C GLU A 26 2.32 -6.96 4.12
N LEU A 27 2.07 -5.78 3.55
CA LEU A 27 2.67 -4.53 4.01
C LEU A 27 1.57 -3.55 4.38
N PHE A 28 1.72 -2.95 5.55
CA PHE A 28 0.82 -1.90 6.01
C PHE A 28 1.06 -0.62 5.22
N PHE A 29 -0.01 0.10 4.89
CA PHE A 29 0.11 1.47 4.38
C PHE A 29 -1.01 2.33 4.97
N HIS A 30 -0.71 3.60 5.18
CA HIS A 30 -1.68 4.58 5.65
C HIS A 30 -2.16 5.43 4.47
N ALA A 31 -3.36 6.00 4.59
CA ALA A 31 -3.91 6.85 3.53
C ALA A 31 -2.97 8.00 3.16
N THR A 32 -2.18 8.48 4.13
CA THR A 32 -1.21 9.55 3.87
C THR A 32 -0.06 9.12 2.97
N ALA A 33 0.13 7.82 2.77
CA ALA A 33 1.17 7.31 1.88
C ALA A 33 0.73 7.31 0.42
N LEU A 34 -0.54 7.56 0.14
CA LEU A 34 -1.05 7.59 -1.24
C LEU A 34 -0.59 8.84 -1.96
N GLU A 35 -0.20 8.67 -3.22
CA GLU A 35 0.19 9.77 -4.09
C GLU A 35 -0.61 9.68 -5.38
N GLY A 36 -1.22 10.79 -5.76
CA GLY A 36 -1.97 10.87 -7.00
C GLY A 36 -3.33 10.19 -6.98
N ALA A 37 -3.77 9.68 -5.82
CA ALA A 37 -5.06 9.02 -5.68
C ALA A 37 -5.60 9.24 -4.27
N THR A 38 -6.91 9.16 -4.13
CA THR A 38 -7.55 9.21 -2.81
C THR A 38 -7.80 7.80 -2.32
N PHE A 39 -7.86 7.64 -1.00
CA PHE A 39 -8.12 6.34 -0.40
C PHE A 39 -9.46 5.76 -0.87
N ASP A 40 -10.45 6.61 -1.05
CA ASP A 40 -11.79 6.18 -1.48
C ASP A 40 -11.81 5.60 -2.89
N ALA A 41 -10.79 5.90 -3.70
CA ALA A 41 -10.69 5.39 -5.06
C ALA A 41 -10.04 4.01 -5.13
N LEU A 42 -9.57 3.50 -4.01
CA LEU A 42 -8.88 2.20 -3.98
C LEU A 42 -9.88 1.05 -3.90
N HIS A 43 -9.51 -0.07 -4.48
CA HIS A 43 -10.29 -1.30 -4.43
C HIS A 43 -9.38 -2.48 -4.11
N GLU A 44 -9.90 -3.45 -3.39
CA GLU A 44 -9.17 -4.69 -3.15
C GLU A 44 -8.88 -5.39 -4.46
N GLY A 45 -7.67 -5.93 -4.59
CA GLY A 45 -7.21 -6.56 -5.81
C GLY A 45 -6.57 -5.61 -6.81
N GLN A 46 -6.63 -4.31 -6.57
CA GLN A 46 -6.08 -3.32 -7.47
C GLN A 46 -4.55 -3.33 -7.43
N GLN A 47 -3.92 -3.23 -8.59
CA GLN A 47 -2.47 -3.23 -8.68
C GLN A 47 -1.92 -1.83 -8.35
N VAL A 48 -0.88 -1.81 -7.53
CA VAL A 48 -0.25 -0.56 -7.10
C VAL A 48 1.26 -0.70 -7.16
N THR A 49 1.94 0.43 -7.22
CA THR A 49 3.38 0.50 -7.00
C THR A 49 3.61 1.22 -5.68
N PHE A 50 4.70 0.88 -5.00
CA PHE A 50 4.99 1.45 -3.70
C PHE A 50 6.48 1.32 -3.43
N GLU A 51 6.95 2.04 -2.41
CA GLU A 51 8.29 1.89 -1.89
C GLU A 51 8.23 1.23 -0.53
N ARG A 52 9.17 0.34 -0.28
CA ARG A 52 9.22 -0.40 0.97
C ARG A 52 10.06 0.38 1.96
N GLU A 53 9.51 0.64 3.14
CA GLU A 53 10.19 1.31 4.24
C GLU A 53 10.12 0.45 5.48
N ARG A 54 11.16 0.52 6.31
CA ARG A 54 11.11 -0.12 7.62
C ARG A 54 10.30 0.76 8.57
N ASP A 55 9.36 0.13 9.27
CA ASP A 55 8.60 0.82 10.31
C ASP A 55 9.55 1.19 11.46
N PRO A 56 9.67 2.47 11.82
CA PRO A 56 10.54 2.86 12.93
C PRO A 56 10.12 2.28 14.28
N ARG A 57 8.90 1.76 14.37
CA ARG A 57 8.42 1.11 15.59
C ARG A 57 8.72 -0.38 15.62
N GLY A 58 9.44 -0.90 14.64
CA GLY A 58 9.84 -2.30 14.63
C GLY A 58 8.75 -3.28 14.26
N ARG A 59 7.70 -2.83 13.58
CA ARG A 59 6.57 -3.68 13.17
C ARG A 59 6.78 -4.37 11.83
N GLY A 60 8.00 -4.32 11.31
CA GLY A 60 8.30 -4.84 9.99
C GLY A 60 8.24 -3.74 8.94
N ASP A 61 8.13 -4.13 7.69
CA ASP A 61 8.12 -3.17 6.60
C ASP A 61 6.73 -2.60 6.39
N ARG A 62 6.70 -1.37 5.88
CA ARG A 62 5.46 -0.72 5.48
C ARG A 62 5.62 -0.20 4.06
N ALA A 63 4.51 0.08 3.40
CA ALA A 63 4.52 0.66 2.07
C ALA A 63 4.41 2.18 2.16
N ALA A 64 5.22 2.88 1.37
CA ALA A 64 5.21 4.33 1.26
C ALA A 64 5.14 4.69 -0.21
N HIS A 65 4.78 5.95 -0.50
CA HIS A 65 4.71 6.45 -1.88
C HIS A 65 3.88 5.51 -2.75
N VAL A 66 2.68 5.19 -2.27
CA VAL A 66 1.80 4.24 -2.93
C VAL A 66 1.08 4.93 -4.08
N LYS A 67 1.21 4.37 -5.28
CA LYS A 67 0.59 4.90 -6.48
C LYS A 67 -0.16 3.79 -7.19
N LEU A 68 -1.25 4.16 -7.86
CA LEU A 68 -1.94 3.21 -8.72
C LEU A 68 -1.04 2.83 -9.88
N ALA A 69 -0.97 1.54 -10.16
CA ALA A 69 -0.24 1.07 -11.34
C ALA A 69 -1.15 1.25 -12.55
N THR A 70 -0.97 2.38 -13.23
CA THR A 70 -1.74 2.66 -14.44
C THR A 70 -0.89 2.37 -15.67
N LEU A 71 -1.55 1.85 -16.67
CA LEU A 71 -0.90 1.61 -17.96
C LEU A 71 -1.06 2.82 -18.86
#